data_24a5d2658369881f4c33736a23212583
#
_entry.id   24a5d2658369881f4c33736a23212583
#
_cell.length_a   1.000
_cell.length_b   1.000
_cell.length_c   1.000
_cell.angle_alpha   90.00
_cell.angle_beta   90.00
_cell.angle_gamma   90.00
#
_symmetry.space_group_name_H-M   'P 1'
#
loop_
_entity.id
_entity.type
_entity.pdbx_description
1 polymer ?
#
loop_
_entity_poly.entity_id
_entity_poly.type
_entity_poly.pdbx_seq_one_letter_code
_entity_poly.pdbx_strand_id
1 'polypeptide(L)'
;DTSQPDALEQARKRLDARRAQRAHGTQAPLLVAATPDAQLEQAFVSSFGEQAYKGAVDAIKEYIRAGDTMQVVLSQRLALPFDAEPLNLYRALRCLNPSPYMYFLDCGDFHIAGSSPEILARLEDNLVTVRPIAGTRKRGHTPEEDQALEEDLLADPKEIAEHLMLIDLGRNDVG
;
A
#
# COMPACT_ATOMS: atom_id res chain seq x y z
N ASP A 1 -28.18 -1.61 -11.67
CA ASP A 1 -28.98 -2.50 -12.52
C ASP A 1 -29.66 -1.65 -13.62
N THR A 2 -29.25 -1.82 -14.87
CA THR A 2 -29.77 -1.08 -16.04
C THR A 2 -31.10 -1.61 -16.55
N SER A 3 -31.61 -2.69 -15.96
CA SER A 3 -32.87 -3.33 -16.34
C SER A 3 -34.12 -2.61 -15.80
N GLN A 4 -33.93 -1.71 -14.82
CA GLN A 4 -35.04 -0.95 -14.25
C GLN A 4 -35.41 0.25 -15.12
N PRO A 5 -36.71 0.52 -15.38
CA PRO A 5 -37.15 1.60 -16.27
C PRO A 5 -36.70 2.99 -15.86
N ASP A 6 -36.44 3.23 -14.59
CA ASP A 6 -36.03 4.51 -13.99
C ASP A 6 -34.55 4.55 -13.58
N ALA A 7 -33.76 3.53 -13.92
CA ALA A 7 -32.36 3.41 -13.50
C ALA A 7 -31.51 4.64 -13.90
N LEU A 8 -31.75 5.22 -15.08
CA LEU A 8 -31.06 6.41 -15.55
C LEU A 8 -31.42 7.64 -14.73
N GLU A 9 -32.68 7.80 -14.41
CA GLU A 9 -33.17 8.93 -13.61
C GLU A 9 -32.64 8.87 -12.17
N GLN A 10 -32.65 7.69 -11.56
CA GLN A 10 -32.06 7.45 -10.26
C GLN A 10 -30.56 7.70 -10.24
N ALA A 11 -29.85 7.30 -11.28
CA ALA A 11 -28.41 7.58 -11.42
C ALA A 11 -28.13 9.08 -11.53
N ARG A 12 -28.93 9.83 -12.32
CA ARG A 12 -28.82 11.29 -12.42
C ARG A 12 -29.08 11.96 -11.08
N LYS A 13 -30.15 11.62 -10.37
CA LYS A 13 -30.46 12.16 -9.04
C LYS A 13 -29.32 11.92 -8.06
N ARG A 14 -28.69 10.74 -8.06
CA ARG A 14 -27.52 10.45 -7.22
C ARG A 14 -26.30 11.30 -7.60
N LEU A 15 -26.06 11.50 -8.88
CA LEU A 15 -24.96 12.37 -9.35
C LEU A 15 -25.18 13.82 -8.96
N ASP A 16 -26.39 14.34 -9.11
CA ASP A 16 -26.71 15.72 -8.76
C ASP A 16 -26.62 15.96 -7.24
N ALA A 17 -27.08 15.00 -6.43
CA ALA A 17 -26.89 15.03 -4.98
C ALA A 17 -25.40 15.06 -4.59
N ARG A 18 -24.56 14.24 -5.25
CA ARG A 18 -23.10 14.23 -5.03
C ARG A 18 -22.45 15.56 -5.46
N ARG A 19 -22.86 16.13 -6.58
CA ARG A 19 -22.40 17.44 -7.04
C ARG A 19 -22.74 18.54 -6.04
N ALA A 20 -23.98 18.55 -5.51
CA ALA A 20 -24.42 19.50 -4.49
C ALA A 20 -23.58 19.36 -3.20
N GLN A 21 -23.33 18.14 -2.73
CA GLN A 21 -22.45 17.90 -1.58
C GLN A 21 -21.04 18.47 -1.79
N ARG A 22 -20.46 18.28 -2.98
CA ARG A 22 -19.13 18.80 -3.30
C ARG A 22 -19.09 20.33 -3.36
N ALA A 23 -20.15 20.98 -3.83
CA ALA A 23 -20.25 22.43 -3.92
C ALA A 23 -20.26 23.12 -2.53
N HIS A 24 -20.76 22.41 -1.51
CA HIS A 24 -20.75 22.94 -0.12
C HIS A 24 -19.40 22.77 0.59
N GLY A 25 -18.44 22.06 -0.02
CA GLY A 25 -17.16 21.77 0.57
C GLY A 25 -17.23 20.84 1.77
N THR A 26 -16.08 20.53 2.34
CA THR A 26 -15.99 19.78 3.61
C THR A 26 -15.67 20.73 4.75
N GLN A 27 -16.39 20.58 5.85
CA GLN A 27 -16.10 21.26 7.12
C GLN A 27 -15.27 20.38 8.06
N ALA A 28 -14.58 19.37 7.53
CA ALA A 28 -13.74 18.51 8.35
C ALA A 28 -12.70 19.36 9.10
N PRO A 29 -12.56 19.19 10.42
CA PRO A 29 -11.60 19.94 11.21
C PRO A 29 -10.17 19.67 10.72
N LEU A 30 -9.27 20.62 10.92
CA LEU A 30 -7.85 20.41 10.67
C LEU A 30 -7.34 19.30 11.60
N LEU A 31 -6.53 18.40 11.05
CA LEU A 31 -5.80 17.43 11.88
C LEU A 31 -4.65 18.17 12.56
N VAL A 32 -4.62 18.06 13.88
CA VAL A 32 -3.48 18.53 14.69
C VAL A 32 -2.58 17.32 14.91
N ALA A 33 -1.30 17.43 14.52
CA ALA A 33 -0.34 16.39 14.80
C ALA A 33 -0.15 16.27 16.32
N ALA A 34 -0.42 15.10 16.85
CA ALA A 34 -0.08 14.77 18.24
C ALA A 34 1.39 14.31 18.29
N THR A 35 2.02 14.48 19.43
CA THR A 35 3.33 13.88 19.67
C THR A 35 3.20 12.36 19.63
N PRO A 36 4.06 11.65 18.87
CA PRO A 36 4.03 10.19 18.83
C PRO A 36 4.20 9.62 20.25
N ASP A 37 3.32 8.70 20.62
CA ASP A 37 3.44 7.95 21.87
C ASP A 37 4.16 6.63 21.59
N ALA A 38 5.41 6.52 22.06
CA ALA A 38 6.21 5.30 21.91
C ALA A 38 5.56 4.05 22.55
N GLN A 39 4.61 4.23 23.46
CA GLN A 39 3.89 3.11 24.08
C GLN A 39 2.86 2.49 23.11
N LEU A 40 2.38 3.23 22.10
CA LEU A 40 1.45 2.72 21.10
C LEU A 40 2.07 1.61 20.25
N GLU A 41 3.37 1.65 19.99
CA GLU A 41 4.07 0.58 19.27
C GLU A 41 4.04 -0.77 20.00
N GLN A 42 3.92 -0.75 21.33
CA GLN A 42 3.84 -1.94 22.17
C GLN A 42 2.41 -2.50 22.27
N ALA A 43 1.41 -1.73 21.87
CA ALA A 43 0.00 -2.12 21.93
C ALA A 43 -0.47 -2.98 20.75
N PHE A 44 0.38 -3.18 19.74
CA PHE A 44 0.03 -4.02 18.59
C PHE A 44 -0.10 -5.50 18.98
N VAL A 45 -1.22 -6.10 18.56
CA VAL A 45 -1.44 -7.54 18.70
C VAL A 45 -1.25 -8.19 17.34
N SER A 46 -0.26 -9.10 17.25
CA SER A 46 -0.02 -9.89 16.03
C SER A 46 -0.95 -11.11 16.01
N SER A 47 -1.58 -11.36 14.84
CA SER A 47 -2.36 -12.59 14.63
C SER A 47 -1.50 -13.84 14.49
N PHE A 48 -0.20 -13.70 14.27
CA PHE A 48 0.73 -14.79 14.01
C PHE A 48 1.59 -15.12 15.22
N GLY A 49 2.08 -14.06 15.88
CA GLY A 49 3.08 -14.16 16.95
C GLY A 49 4.52 -14.30 16.41
N GLU A 50 5.47 -13.73 17.14
CA GLU A 50 6.86 -13.59 16.69
C GLU A 50 7.54 -14.94 16.40
N GLN A 51 7.44 -15.89 17.32
CA GLN A 51 8.13 -17.20 17.18
C GLN A 51 7.54 -18.04 16.06
N ALA A 52 6.21 -18.05 15.92
CA ALA A 52 5.54 -18.77 14.83
C ALA A 52 5.89 -18.15 13.48
N TYR A 53 5.97 -16.80 13.40
CA TYR A 53 6.37 -16.12 12.16
C TYR A 53 7.81 -16.47 11.78
N LYS A 54 8.76 -16.43 12.71
CA LYS A 54 10.17 -16.81 12.49
C LYS A 54 10.29 -18.29 12.03
N GLY A 55 9.56 -19.19 12.68
CA GLY A 55 9.52 -20.60 12.27
C GLY A 55 8.96 -20.80 10.86
N ALA A 56 7.93 -20.06 10.48
CA ALA A 56 7.39 -20.10 9.12
C ALA A 56 8.39 -19.56 8.08
N VAL A 57 9.14 -18.48 8.40
CA VAL A 57 10.22 -17.97 7.56
C VAL A 57 11.29 -19.04 7.33
N ASP A 58 11.69 -19.76 8.38
CA ASP A 58 12.69 -20.83 8.24
C ASP A 58 12.18 -21.98 7.37
N ALA A 59 10.92 -22.39 7.51
CA ALA A 59 10.30 -23.39 6.63
C ALA A 59 10.27 -22.92 5.17
N ILE A 60 9.92 -21.65 4.90
CA ILE A 60 9.93 -21.06 3.55
C ILE A 60 11.34 -21.08 2.94
N LYS A 61 12.38 -20.81 3.73
CA LYS A 61 13.76 -20.90 3.26
C LYS A 61 14.13 -22.32 2.78
N GLU A 62 13.60 -23.35 3.44
CA GLU A 62 13.81 -24.74 2.99
C GLU A 62 13.08 -25.01 1.66
N TYR A 63 11.85 -24.51 1.45
CA TYR A 63 11.17 -24.61 0.16
C TYR A 63 11.95 -23.92 -0.96
N ILE A 64 12.53 -22.74 -0.68
CA ILE A 64 13.38 -22.05 -1.66
C ILE A 64 14.64 -22.87 -1.99
N ARG A 65 15.31 -23.45 -0.97
CA ARG A 65 16.50 -24.31 -1.19
C ARG A 65 16.16 -25.59 -1.95
N ALA A 66 14.99 -26.15 -1.73
CA ALA A 66 14.50 -27.31 -2.47
C ALA A 66 14.09 -27.01 -3.92
N GLY A 67 13.96 -25.74 -4.28
CA GLY A 67 13.52 -25.32 -5.62
C GLY A 67 12.00 -25.35 -5.80
N ASP A 68 11.24 -25.47 -4.73
CA ASP A 68 9.77 -25.50 -4.77
C ASP A 68 9.18 -24.11 -5.07
N THR A 69 9.90 -23.05 -4.69
CA THR A 69 9.50 -21.65 -4.91
C THR A 69 10.73 -20.74 -5.01
N MET A 70 10.60 -19.62 -5.69
CA MET A 70 11.65 -18.60 -5.78
C MET A 70 11.48 -17.50 -4.74
N GLN A 71 10.23 -17.12 -4.44
CA GLN A 71 9.90 -16.08 -3.49
C GLN A 71 8.57 -16.40 -2.79
N VAL A 72 8.48 -16.06 -1.51
CA VAL A 72 7.23 -16.14 -0.76
C VAL A 72 7.08 -14.87 0.08
N VAL A 73 5.93 -14.24 -0.01
CA VAL A 73 5.56 -13.13 0.87
C VAL A 73 4.74 -13.68 2.04
N LEU A 74 5.37 -13.80 3.20
CA LEU A 74 4.69 -14.20 4.43
C LEU A 74 4.04 -12.98 5.06
N SER A 75 2.73 -13.00 5.22
CA SER A 75 1.98 -11.89 5.82
C SER A 75 1.60 -12.15 7.28
N GLN A 76 1.47 -11.06 8.03
CA GLN A 76 0.83 -11.06 9.33
C GLN A 76 -0.10 -9.86 9.46
N ARG A 77 -1.12 -9.99 10.30
CA ARG A 77 -2.00 -8.88 10.67
C ARG A 77 -1.63 -8.38 12.05
N LEU A 78 -1.38 -7.09 12.15
CA LEU A 78 -1.24 -6.37 13.40
C LEU A 78 -2.55 -5.64 13.70
N ALA A 79 -3.07 -5.77 14.89
CA ALA A 79 -4.29 -5.12 15.33
C ALA A 79 -3.99 -4.15 16.47
N LEU A 80 -4.66 -3.00 16.44
CA LEU A 80 -4.56 -1.96 17.44
C LEU A 80 -5.98 -1.40 17.68
N PRO A 81 -6.41 -1.11 18.92
CA PRO A 81 -7.61 -0.34 19.16
C PRO A 81 -7.56 1.01 18.47
N PHE A 82 -8.64 1.39 17.81
CA PHE A 82 -8.72 2.63 17.04
C PHE A 82 -10.09 3.28 17.23
N ASP A 83 -10.14 4.36 18.00
CA ASP A 83 -11.38 5.05 18.36
C ASP A 83 -11.63 6.33 17.55
N ALA A 84 -10.69 6.71 16.65
CA ALA A 84 -10.83 7.89 15.82
C ALA A 84 -11.71 7.62 14.58
N GLU A 85 -12.24 8.69 14.01
CA GLU A 85 -12.97 8.62 12.73
C GLU A 85 -12.06 8.03 11.64
N PRO A 86 -12.47 6.95 10.93
CA PRO A 86 -11.63 6.25 9.94
C PRO A 86 -11.07 7.15 8.85
N LEU A 87 -11.83 8.15 8.40
CA LEU A 87 -11.36 9.12 7.40
C LEU A 87 -10.15 9.93 7.91
N ASN A 88 -10.02 10.13 9.22
CA ASN A 88 -8.87 10.85 9.79
C ASN A 88 -7.57 10.04 9.66
N LEU A 89 -7.64 8.70 9.70
CA LEU A 89 -6.47 7.86 9.38
C LEU A 89 -5.99 8.10 7.96
N TYR A 90 -6.90 8.11 6.98
CA TYR A 90 -6.56 8.43 5.59
C TYR A 90 -5.96 9.84 5.45
N ARG A 91 -6.52 10.83 6.13
CA ARG A 91 -6.01 12.20 6.12
C ARG A 91 -4.60 12.30 6.73
N ALA A 92 -4.35 11.57 7.80
CA ALA A 92 -3.01 11.48 8.41
C ALA A 92 -2.01 10.81 7.44
N LEU A 93 -2.38 9.71 6.80
CA LEU A 93 -1.55 9.05 5.78
C LEU A 93 -1.18 10.00 4.64
N ARG A 94 -2.11 10.83 4.17
CA ARG A 94 -1.83 11.83 3.13
C ARG A 94 -0.76 12.86 3.54
N CYS A 95 -0.68 13.17 4.81
CA CYS A 95 0.30 14.13 5.33
C CYS A 95 1.65 13.49 5.59
N LEU A 96 1.65 12.26 6.12
CA LEU A 96 2.86 11.55 6.54
C LEU A 96 3.56 10.82 5.39
N ASN A 97 2.79 10.20 4.53
CA ASN A 97 3.31 9.38 3.43
C ASN A 97 2.44 9.55 2.17
N PRO A 98 2.48 10.72 1.52
CA PRO A 98 1.75 10.94 0.28
C PRO A 98 2.26 10.00 -0.80
N SER A 99 1.35 9.37 -1.53
CA SER A 99 1.63 8.40 -2.56
C SER A 99 0.78 8.67 -3.80
N PRO A 100 1.21 8.28 -5.01
CA PRO A 100 0.42 8.38 -6.22
C PRO A 100 -0.92 7.65 -6.16
N TYR A 101 -0.98 6.56 -5.39
CA TYR A 101 -2.16 5.67 -5.30
C TYR A 101 -2.68 5.63 -3.87
N MET A 102 -3.40 6.68 -3.49
CA MET A 102 -4.06 6.77 -2.20
C MET A 102 -5.55 6.46 -2.35
N TYR A 103 -6.10 5.70 -1.42
CA TYR A 103 -7.50 5.32 -1.44
C TYR A 103 -8.11 5.25 -0.04
N PHE A 104 -9.40 5.53 0.02
CA PHE A 104 -10.25 5.30 1.18
C PHE A 104 -11.54 4.65 0.69
N LEU A 105 -11.80 3.44 1.13
CA LEU A 105 -13.00 2.67 0.78
C LEU A 105 -13.89 2.58 2.00
N ASP A 106 -15.13 3.01 1.84
CA ASP A 106 -16.19 2.84 2.81
C ASP A 106 -17.03 1.63 2.39
N CYS A 107 -16.93 0.53 3.15
CA CYS A 107 -17.63 -0.73 2.89
C CYS A 107 -18.86 -0.90 3.80
N GLY A 108 -19.23 0.12 4.56
CA GLY A 108 -20.37 0.14 5.47
C GLY A 108 -19.97 -0.27 6.89
N ASP A 109 -19.69 -1.52 7.11
CA ASP A 109 -19.32 -2.10 8.41
C ASP A 109 -17.79 -2.04 8.69
N PHE A 110 -16.98 -1.78 7.67
CA PHE A 110 -15.55 -1.54 7.81
C PHE A 110 -15.03 -0.56 6.75
N HIS A 111 -13.83 -0.04 6.98
CA HIS A 111 -13.17 0.89 6.06
C HIS A 111 -11.78 0.39 5.70
N ILE A 112 -11.32 0.73 4.49
CA ILE A 112 -9.94 0.46 4.06
C ILE A 112 -9.29 1.79 3.67
N ALA A 113 -8.19 2.13 4.33
CA ALA A 113 -7.37 3.27 3.98
C ALA A 113 -5.98 2.78 3.55
N GLY A 114 -5.48 3.30 2.43
CA GLY A 114 -4.20 2.87 1.90
C GLY A 114 -3.43 3.99 1.20
N SER A 115 -2.12 3.80 1.18
CA SER A 115 -1.15 4.63 0.47
C SER A 115 -0.14 3.71 -0.21
N SER A 116 -0.25 3.53 -1.52
CA SER A 116 0.62 2.65 -2.30
C SER A 116 1.52 3.45 -3.23
N PRO A 117 2.85 3.21 -3.22
CA PRO A 117 3.79 3.84 -4.15
C PRO A 117 3.82 3.16 -5.51
N GLU A 118 3.26 1.96 -5.64
CA GLU A 118 3.46 1.05 -6.74
C GLU A 118 2.16 0.65 -7.41
N ILE A 119 2.20 0.48 -8.74
CA ILE A 119 1.11 -0.13 -9.52
C ILE A 119 1.24 -1.65 -9.49
N LEU A 120 0.13 -2.36 -9.44
CA LEU A 120 0.10 -3.78 -9.75
C LEU A 120 0.24 -3.99 -11.26
N ALA A 121 -0.64 -3.38 -12.04
CA ALA A 121 -0.57 -3.30 -13.49
C ALA A 121 -1.32 -2.04 -13.95
N ARG A 122 -0.88 -1.46 -15.07
CA ARG A 122 -1.54 -0.30 -15.70
C ARG A 122 -1.79 -0.60 -17.16
N LEU A 123 -3.01 -0.35 -17.62
CA LEU A 123 -3.38 -0.41 -19.03
C LEU A 123 -3.70 1.00 -19.53
N GLU A 124 -2.91 1.50 -20.46
CA GLU A 124 -3.13 2.78 -21.17
C GLU A 124 -2.85 2.59 -22.65
N ASP A 125 -3.70 3.10 -23.52
CA ASP A 125 -3.53 3.06 -24.99
C ASP A 125 -3.17 1.65 -25.53
N ASN A 126 -3.81 0.62 -25.00
CA ASN A 126 -3.54 -0.79 -25.29
C ASN A 126 -2.14 -1.29 -24.86
N LEU A 127 -1.43 -0.53 -24.06
CA LEU A 127 -0.14 -0.93 -23.48
C LEU A 127 -0.33 -1.33 -22.01
N VAL A 128 0.04 -2.57 -21.68
CA VAL A 128 0.12 -3.04 -20.30
C VAL A 128 1.50 -2.73 -19.75
N THR A 129 1.54 -2.06 -18.60
CA THR A 129 2.77 -1.71 -17.90
C THR A 129 2.78 -2.36 -16.52
N VAL A 130 3.85 -3.09 -16.22
CA VAL A 130 4.21 -3.55 -14.87
C VAL A 130 5.52 -2.86 -14.50
N ARG A 131 5.63 -2.45 -13.24
CA ARG A 131 6.82 -1.76 -12.73
C ARG A 131 7.25 -2.40 -11.41
N PRO A 132 8.01 -3.48 -11.46
CA PRO A 132 8.52 -4.12 -10.25
C PRO A 132 9.51 -3.18 -9.54
N ILE A 133 9.38 -3.10 -8.22
CA ILE A 133 10.26 -2.32 -7.35
C ILE A 133 10.89 -3.29 -6.36
N ALA A 134 12.22 -3.29 -6.27
CA ALA A 134 12.98 -4.08 -5.32
C ALA A 134 14.17 -3.26 -4.81
N GLY A 135 14.61 -3.60 -3.60
CA GLY A 135 15.71 -2.91 -2.96
C GLY A 135 15.33 -1.57 -2.36
N THR A 136 15.92 -1.24 -1.24
CA THR A 136 15.64 0.03 -0.56
C THR A 136 16.87 0.52 0.18
N ARG A 137 17.12 1.82 0.09
CA ARG A 137 18.01 2.57 0.97
C ARG A 137 17.25 3.72 1.59
N LYS A 138 17.67 4.14 2.77
CA LYS A 138 17.14 5.38 3.36
C LYS A 138 17.54 6.57 2.50
N ARG A 139 16.76 7.64 2.54
CA ARG A 139 17.14 8.90 1.89
C ARG A 139 18.33 9.53 2.62
N GLY A 140 19.25 10.11 1.87
CA GLY A 140 20.35 10.90 2.41
C GLY A 140 19.88 12.23 3.01
N HIS A 141 20.64 12.77 3.95
CA HIS A 141 20.37 14.09 4.52
C HIS A 141 20.89 15.21 3.64
N THR A 142 21.85 14.91 2.74
CA THR A 142 22.36 15.82 1.73
C THR A 142 22.26 15.19 0.34
N PRO A 143 22.29 15.97 -0.76
CA PRO A 143 22.29 15.43 -2.11
C PRO A 143 23.45 14.45 -2.36
N GLU A 144 24.63 14.73 -1.81
CA GLU A 144 25.81 13.90 -1.96
C GLU A 144 25.67 12.55 -1.22
N GLU A 145 25.10 12.58 0.00
CA GLU A 145 24.78 11.36 0.75
C GLU A 145 23.71 10.54 0.03
N ASP A 146 22.68 11.17 -0.51
CA ASP A 146 21.61 10.52 -1.25
C ASP A 146 22.13 9.83 -2.51
N GLN A 147 23.02 10.49 -3.26
CA GLN A 147 23.69 9.91 -4.42
C GLN A 147 24.56 8.70 -4.03
N ALA A 148 25.33 8.79 -2.95
CA ALA A 148 26.15 7.68 -2.48
C ALA A 148 25.31 6.46 -2.08
N LEU A 149 24.12 6.68 -1.48
CA LEU A 149 23.18 5.61 -1.13
C LEU A 149 22.52 4.99 -2.38
N GLU A 150 22.26 5.78 -3.43
CA GLU A 150 21.80 5.28 -4.72
C GLU A 150 22.88 4.40 -5.39
N GLU A 151 24.13 4.86 -5.41
CA GLU A 151 25.26 4.10 -5.96
C GLU A 151 25.47 2.77 -5.19
N ASP A 152 25.37 2.79 -3.86
CA ASP A 152 25.44 1.60 -3.01
C ASP A 152 24.31 0.61 -3.33
N LEU A 153 23.06 1.09 -3.51
CA LEU A 153 21.93 0.25 -3.89
C LEU A 153 22.14 -0.41 -5.25
N LEU A 154 22.61 0.35 -6.23
CA LEU A 154 22.83 -0.13 -7.60
C LEU A 154 24.06 -1.05 -7.71
N ALA A 155 24.97 -1.01 -6.75
CA ALA A 155 26.15 -1.88 -6.69
C ALA A 155 25.91 -3.17 -5.88
N ASP A 156 24.79 -3.28 -5.14
CA ASP A 156 24.49 -4.43 -4.29
C ASP A 156 24.03 -5.64 -5.13
N PRO A 157 24.82 -6.73 -5.23
CA PRO A 157 24.46 -7.88 -6.07
C PRO A 157 23.19 -8.60 -5.63
N LYS A 158 22.87 -8.55 -4.32
CA LYS A 158 21.66 -9.17 -3.78
C LYS A 158 20.43 -8.38 -4.25
N GLU A 159 20.44 -7.07 -4.14
CA GLU A 159 19.34 -6.20 -4.55
C GLU A 159 19.12 -6.26 -6.07
N ILE A 160 20.20 -6.33 -6.85
CA ILE A 160 20.14 -6.52 -8.31
C ILE A 160 19.51 -7.89 -8.64
N ALA A 161 19.90 -8.97 -7.97
CA ALA A 161 19.37 -10.30 -8.22
C ALA A 161 17.86 -10.37 -7.90
N GLU A 162 17.43 -9.75 -6.81
CA GLU A 162 16.01 -9.62 -6.45
C GLU A 162 15.23 -8.84 -7.51
N HIS A 163 15.76 -7.72 -7.95
CA HIS A 163 15.11 -6.90 -8.98
C HIS A 163 14.97 -7.65 -10.32
N LEU A 164 16.00 -8.35 -10.77
CA LEU A 164 15.94 -9.17 -11.98
C LEU A 164 14.93 -10.31 -11.85
N MET A 165 14.83 -10.95 -10.69
CA MET A 165 13.82 -11.97 -10.40
C MET A 165 12.40 -11.39 -10.53
N LEU A 166 12.15 -10.19 -9.98
CA LEU A 166 10.83 -9.54 -10.06
C LEU A 166 10.51 -9.07 -11.49
N ILE A 167 11.50 -8.63 -12.26
CA ILE A 167 11.32 -8.30 -13.70
C ILE A 167 10.91 -9.56 -14.47
N ASP A 168 11.57 -10.69 -14.24
CA ASP A 168 11.26 -11.95 -14.92
C ASP A 168 9.86 -12.45 -14.55
N LEU A 169 9.48 -12.35 -13.28
CA LEU A 169 8.13 -12.67 -12.81
C LEU A 169 7.08 -11.77 -13.48
N GLY A 170 7.30 -10.43 -13.47
CA GLY A 170 6.40 -9.47 -14.09
C GLY A 170 6.25 -9.67 -15.60
N ARG A 171 7.31 -10.07 -16.29
CA ARG A 171 7.26 -10.45 -17.71
C ARG A 171 6.34 -11.66 -17.94
N ASN A 172 6.40 -12.64 -17.06
CA ASN A 172 5.56 -13.83 -17.13
C ASN A 172 4.07 -13.50 -16.81
N ASP A 173 3.83 -12.58 -15.89
CA ASP A 173 2.48 -12.20 -15.45
C ASP A 173 1.69 -11.40 -16.52
N VAL A 174 2.37 -10.73 -17.44
CA VAL A 174 1.75 -9.94 -18.52
C VAL A 174 1.69 -10.68 -19.86
N GLY A 175 2.23 -11.91 -19.93
CA GLY A 175 2.36 -12.76 -21.13
C GLY A 175 1.09 -13.54 -21.52
#